data_4ca517ffddda05d219a06ca8c9bc505d
#
_entry.id   4ca517ffddda05d219a06ca8c9bc505d
#
_cell.length_a   1.000
_cell.length_b   1.000
_cell.length_c   1.000
_cell.angle_alpha   90.00
_cell.angle_beta   90.00
_cell.angle_gamma   90.00
#
_symmetry.space_group_name_H-M   'P 1'
#
loop_
_entity.id
_entity.type
_entity.pdbx_description
1 polymer ?
#
loop_
_entity_poly.entity_id
_entity_poly.type
_entity_poly.pdbx_seq_one_letter_code
_entity_poly.pdbx_strand_id
1 'polypeptide(L)'
;MKKLALIVIFLFGSLISFAQDGPLPTRSVFAELGGSGLAYSFNYDFRFDKTRMDSWGMRVGAGGYKIGGDSFFSLPVLVNKLYGKDERFFELGLGMTFFGVDNETYSYCQSFDSNGNCIGPLVTEKSDVNFILPVDGSPNLMGTMNIGYRKIPVDGGFTWRVNLTPIFNNNGFWPLFAGIGFGYAF
;
A
#
# COMPACT_ATOMS: atom_id res chain seq x y z
N MET A 1 18.61 -12.52 14.06
CA MET A 1 17.28 -11.98 14.35
C MET A 1 17.27 -10.91 15.45
N LYS A 2 17.88 -11.11 16.65
CA LYS A 2 17.90 -10.11 17.74
C LYS A 2 18.57 -8.78 17.36
N LYS A 3 19.64 -8.78 16.55
CA LYS A 3 20.33 -7.56 16.10
C LYS A 3 19.50 -6.72 15.12
N LEU A 4 18.68 -7.37 14.26
CA LEU A 4 17.80 -6.67 13.33
C LEU A 4 16.64 -5.96 14.06
N ALA A 5 16.06 -6.61 15.08
CA ALA A 5 15.02 -6.03 15.93
C ALA A 5 15.52 -4.78 16.69
N LEU A 6 16.77 -4.80 17.17
CA LEU A 6 17.38 -3.65 17.84
C LEU A 6 17.61 -2.45 16.90
N ILE A 7 18.00 -2.71 15.65
CA ILE A 7 18.18 -1.64 14.64
C ILE A 7 16.82 -1.01 14.27
N VAL A 8 15.78 -1.82 14.13
CA VAL A 8 14.42 -1.32 13.85
C VAL A 8 13.91 -0.47 15.02
N ILE A 9 14.09 -0.90 16.27
CA ILE A 9 13.70 -0.14 17.47
C ILE A 9 14.49 1.18 17.57
N PHE A 10 15.79 1.17 17.23
CA PHE A 10 16.62 2.39 17.28
C PHE A 10 16.25 3.38 16.16
N LEU A 11 15.91 2.90 14.98
CA LEU A 11 15.40 3.73 13.87
C LEU A 11 14.03 4.35 14.19
N PHE A 12 13.12 3.61 14.84
CA PHE A 12 11.85 4.16 15.31
C PHE A 12 12.03 5.13 16.48
N GLY A 13 12.96 4.88 17.39
CA GLY A 13 13.26 5.78 18.51
C GLY A 13 13.81 7.13 18.09
N SER A 14 14.63 7.19 17.04
CA SER A 14 15.19 8.44 16.53
C SER A 14 14.16 9.31 15.78
N LEU A 15 13.08 8.73 15.26
CA LEU A 15 12.00 9.48 14.60
C LEU A 15 11.11 10.23 15.62
N ILE A 16 11.07 9.79 16.87
CA ILE A 16 10.25 10.40 17.94
C ILE A 16 10.87 11.71 18.46
N SER A 17 12.18 11.90 18.30
CA SER A 17 12.91 13.05 18.88
C SER A 17 12.73 14.37 18.09
N PHE A 18 12.08 14.37 16.93
CA PHE A 18 11.88 15.58 16.11
C PHE A 18 10.53 16.27 16.30
N ALA A 19 9.72 15.85 17.28
CA ALA A 19 8.31 16.24 17.41
C ALA A 19 8.04 17.29 18.49
N GLN A 20 9.05 18.02 18.97
CA GLN A 20 8.82 19.06 19.98
C GLN A 20 9.18 20.44 19.42
N ASP A 21 8.21 21.35 19.41
CA ASP A 21 8.28 22.76 19.02
C ASP A 21 8.23 23.07 17.51
N GLY A 22 7.31 22.46 16.77
CA GLY A 22 7.14 22.70 15.34
C GLY A 22 5.79 23.29 14.94
N PRO A 23 5.71 23.89 13.75
CA PRO A 23 4.44 24.22 13.11
C PRO A 23 3.56 22.98 12.97
N LEU A 24 2.24 23.17 12.74
CA LEU A 24 1.24 22.10 12.58
C LEU A 24 1.79 20.82 11.94
N PRO A 25 1.39 19.60 12.39
CA PRO A 25 1.90 18.31 11.91
C PRO A 25 1.44 18.01 10.48
N THR A 26 2.00 18.72 9.53
CA THR A 26 1.64 18.68 8.10
C THR A 26 2.29 17.54 7.33
N ARG A 27 3.03 16.70 8.02
CA ARG A 27 3.68 15.50 7.46
C ARG A 27 3.31 14.28 8.27
N SER A 28 3.26 13.13 7.65
CA SER A 28 3.08 11.86 8.35
C SER A 28 3.75 10.71 7.63
N VAL A 29 4.21 9.74 8.40
CA VAL A 29 4.62 8.41 7.92
C VAL A 29 3.66 7.38 8.48
N PHE A 30 3.24 6.42 7.68
CA PHE A 30 2.31 5.38 8.13
C PHE A 30 2.43 4.10 7.32
N ALA A 31 2.10 2.99 7.97
CA ALA A 31 1.84 1.72 7.31
C ALA A 31 0.34 1.60 7.02
N GLU A 32 -0.02 1.13 5.84
CA GLU A 32 -1.39 0.89 5.41
C GLU A 32 -1.54 -0.57 5.01
N LEU A 33 -2.59 -1.22 5.46
CA LEU A 33 -3.04 -2.53 5.01
C LEU A 33 -4.21 -2.34 4.06
N GLY A 34 -4.17 -2.98 2.92
CA GLY A 34 -5.12 -2.70 1.84
C GLY A 34 -4.88 -1.32 1.21
N GLY A 35 -5.97 -0.64 0.84
CA GLY A 35 -5.91 0.71 0.31
C GLY A 35 -5.19 0.81 -1.04
N SER A 36 -4.63 1.97 -1.35
CA SER A 36 -4.00 2.23 -2.64
C SER A 36 -2.73 1.42 -2.89
N GLY A 37 -2.09 0.90 -1.84
CA GLY A 37 -0.92 0.02 -1.95
C GLY A 37 -1.26 -1.45 -2.19
N LEU A 38 -2.54 -1.81 -2.29
CA LEU A 38 -3.08 -3.15 -2.43
C LEU A 38 -2.92 -4.00 -1.17
N ALA A 39 -1.89 -4.84 -1.07
CA ALA A 39 -1.71 -5.72 0.08
C ALA A 39 -1.31 -4.93 1.33
N TYR A 40 -0.19 -4.25 1.26
CA TYR A 40 0.29 -3.31 2.27
C TYR A 40 1.25 -2.30 1.64
N SER A 41 1.40 -1.14 2.29
CA SER A 41 2.37 -0.14 1.88
C SER A 41 2.86 0.70 3.06
N PHE A 42 4.10 1.20 2.95
CA PHE A 42 4.63 2.27 3.79
C PHE A 42 4.51 3.57 3.02
N ASN A 43 3.96 4.59 3.65
CA ASN A 43 3.57 5.83 3.00
C ASN A 43 4.17 7.03 3.71
N TYR A 44 4.49 8.05 2.92
CA TYR A 44 4.80 9.40 3.35
C TYR A 44 3.75 10.34 2.77
N ASP A 45 3.10 11.11 3.63
CA ASP A 45 2.06 12.08 3.26
C ASP A 45 2.50 13.46 3.76
N PHE A 46 2.34 14.48 2.92
CA PHE A 46 2.69 15.85 3.28
C PHE A 46 1.70 16.86 2.68
N ARG A 47 1.48 17.95 3.41
CA ARG A 47 0.65 19.07 2.96
C ARG A 47 1.49 20.06 2.17
N PHE A 48 0.90 20.64 1.12
CA PHE A 48 1.57 21.69 0.32
C PHE A 48 1.64 23.01 1.09
N ASP A 49 0.60 23.34 1.85
CA ASP A 49 0.59 24.46 2.76
C ASP A 49 0.89 23.98 4.19
N LYS A 50 2.06 24.36 4.71
CA LYS A 50 2.52 23.97 6.04
C LYS A 50 1.85 24.73 7.18
N THR A 51 1.03 25.71 6.87
CA THR A 51 0.29 26.52 7.86
C THR A 51 -1.12 26.00 8.11
N ARG A 52 -1.56 25.00 7.33
CA ARG A 52 -2.93 24.48 7.36
C ARG A 52 -2.96 22.96 7.20
N MET A 53 -3.60 22.30 8.15
CA MET A 53 -3.84 20.86 8.08
C MET A 53 -4.85 20.47 6.99
N ASP A 54 -5.87 21.30 6.77
CA ASP A 54 -6.95 21.10 5.79
C ASP A 54 -6.56 21.49 4.36
N SER A 55 -5.27 21.54 4.06
CA SER A 55 -4.75 21.88 2.72
C SER A 55 -4.70 20.68 1.78
N TRP A 56 -4.42 20.96 0.51
CA TRP A 56 -4.00 19.93 -0.44
C TRP A 56 -2.66 19.32 -0.03
N GLY A 57 -2.46 18.08 -0.36
CA GLY A 57 -1.21 17.39 -0.12
C GLY A 57 -0.99 16.24 -1.09
N MET A 58 0.14 15.60 -0.91
CA MET A 58 0.54 14.45 -1.71
C MET A 58 0.96 13.31 -0.80
N ARG A 59 0.62 12.11 -1.22
CA ARG A 59 1.04 10.85 -0.61
C ARG A 59 1.85 10.06 -1.63
N VAL A 60 2.99 9.56 -1.19
CA VAL A 60 3.81 8.59 -1.94
C VAL A 60 4.08 7.39 -1.04
N GLY A 61 4.07 6.22 -1.62
CA GLY A 61 4.28 5.00 -0.84
C GLY A 61 4.98 3.91 -1.62
N ALA A 62 5.36 2.87 -0.90
CA ALA A 62 5.93 1.66 -1.46
C ALA A 62 5.49 0.46 -0.63
N GLY A 63 5.21 -0.64 -1.29
CA GLY A 63 4.93 -1.94 -0.69
C GLY A 63 5.46 -3.06 -1.57
N GLY A 64 5.64 -4.24 -0.99
CA GLY A 64 6.06 -5.38 -1.78
C GLY A 64 6.62 -6.51 -0.95
N TYR A 65 6.54 -7.72 -1.48
CA TYR A 65 7.10 -8.94 -0.89
C TYR A 65 7.67 -9.84 -1.97
N LYS A 66 8.55 -10.74 -1.53
CA LYS A 66 9.01 -11.88 -2.31
C LYS A 66 9.05 -13.11 -1.41
N ILE A 67 8.24 -14.11 -1.72
CA ILE A 67 8.12 -15.35 -0.95
C ILE A 67 8.12 -16.52 -1.94
N GLY A 68 9.14 -17.38 -1.85
CA GLY A 68 9.33 -18.44 -2.84
C GLY A 68 9.60 -17.86 -4.22
N GLY A 69 8.84 -18.31 -5.21
CA GLY A 69 8.86 -17.79 -6.58
C GLY A 69 7.89 -16.62 -6.81
N ASP A 70 7.00 -16.33 -5.87
CA ASP A 70 6.03 -15.23 -5.99
C ASP A 70 6.62 -13.92 -5.53
N SER A 71 6.40 -12.87 -6.32
CA SER A 71 6.78 -11.51 -5.95
C SER A 71 5.68 -10.51 -6.29
N PHE A 72 5.58 -9.50 -5.45
CA PHE A 72 4.67 -8.37 -5.61
C PHE A 72 5.36 -7.08 -5.21
N PHE A 73 5.13 -6.01 -5.95
CA PHE A 73 5.49 -4.67 -5.53
C PHE A 73 4.39 -3.67 -5.92
N SER A 74 4.28 -2.58 -5.16
CA SER A 74 3.38 -1.47 -5.45
C SER A 74 3.99 -0.13 -5.07
N LEU A 75 3.73 0.89 -5.88
CA LEU A 75 4.18 2.27 -5.69
C LEU A 75 2.97 3.21 -5.84
N PRO A 76 2.17 3.42 -4.78
CA PRO A 76 1.06 4.35 -4.80
C PRO A 76 1.54 5.81 -4.75
N VAL A 77 0.94 6.65 -5.59
CA VAL A 77 1.11 8.11 -5.60
C VAL A 77 -0.27 8.75 -5.71
N LEU A 78 -0.63 9.58 -4.72
CA LEU A 78 -1.94 10.23 -4.66
C LEU A 78 -1.81 11.70 -4.29
N VAL A 79 -2.67 12.51 -4.87
CA VAL A 79 -2.97 13.87 -4.38
C VAL A 79 -4.23 13.78 -3.55
N ASN A 80 -4.23 14.42 -2.39
CA ASN A 80 -5.36 14.37 -1.48
C ASN A 80 -5.66 15.75 -0.88
N LYS A 81 -6.91 15.92 -0.46
CA LYS A 81 -7.41 17.10 0.26
C LYS A 81 -8.02 16.62 1.57
N LEU A 82 -7.65 17.31 2.65
CA LEU A 82 -8.29 17.11 3.95
C LEU A 82 -9.37 18.15 4.18
N TYR A 83 -10.46 17.73 4.79
CA TYR A 83 -11.59 18.57 5.20
C TYR A 83 -11.87 18.27 6.67
N GLY A 84 -11.75 19.26 7.53
CA GLY A 84 -11.99 19.06 8.96
C GLY A 84 -11.36 20.11 9.83
N LYS A 85 -11.47 19.89 11.13
CA LYS A 85 -10.91 20.77 12.16
C LYS A 85 -10.37 19.93 13.30
N ASP A 86 -9.53 20.55 14.10
CA ASP A 86 -8.91 19.96 15.26
C ASP A 86 -8.11 18.70 14.87
N GLU A 87 -8.54 17.54 15.32
CA GLU A 87 -7.86 16.26 15.07
C GLU A 87 -8.56 15.37 14.04
N ARG A 88 -9.73 15.78 13.53
CA ARG A 88 -10.62 14.91 12.73
C ARG A 88 -10.76 15.43 11.32
N PHE A 89 -10.33 14.61 10.37
CA PHE A 89 -10.33 14.98 8.96
C PHE A 89 -11.02 13.93 8.11
N PHE A 90 -11.89 14.39 7.24
CA PHE A 90 -12.34 13.65 6.09
C PHE A 90 -11.32 13.83 4.96
N GLU A 91 -10.97 12.78 4.26
CA GLU A 91 -9.98 12.79 3.20
C GLU A 91 -10.60 12.40 1.87
N LEU A 92 -10.36 13.23 0.85
CA LEU A 92 -10.60 12.88 -0.54
C LEU A 92 -9.28 12.89 -1.29
N GLY A 93 -9.07 11.87 -2.11
CA GLY A 93 -7.86 11.75 -2.90
C GLY A 93 -8.09 11.07 -4.23
N LEU A 94 -7.18 11.33 -5.15
CA LEU A 94 -7.11 10.68 -6.45
C LEU A 94 -5.64 10.41 -6.77
N GLY A 95 -5.37 9.27 -7.38
CA GLY A 95 -4.01 8.92 -7.72
C GLY A 95 -3.89 7.70 -8.59
N MET A 96 -2.68 7.20 -8.63
CA MET A 96 -2.30 6.02 -9.40
C MET A 96 -1.40 5.14 -8.56
N THR A 97 -1.47 3.85 -8.81
CA THR A 97 -0.52 2.88 -8.26
C THR A 97 0.13 2.12 -9.39
N PHE A 98 1.45 2.23 -9.47
CA PHE A 98 2.25 1.36 -10.31
C PHE A 98 2.56 0.09 -9.53
N PHE A 99 2.30 -1.07 -10.11
CA PHE A 99 2.48 -2.36 -9.45
C PHE A 99 2.99 -3.42 -10.40
N GLY A 100 3.63 -4.44 -9.84
CA GLY A 100 4.04 -5.63 -10.55
C GLY A 100 3.78 -6.87 -9.73
N VAL A 101 3.42 -7.94 -10.42
CA VAL A 101 3.21 -9.27 -9.87
C VAL A 101 3.99 -10.25 -10.72
N ASP A 102 4.72 -11.13 -10.08
CA ASP A 102 5.37 -12.27 -10.72
C ASP A 102 5.05 -13.50 -9.89
N ASN A 103 4.40 -14.48 -10.51
CA ASN A 103 3.93 -15.68 -9.87
C ASN A 103 4.72 -16.89 -10.36
N GLU A 104 4.94 -17.83 -9.46
CA GLU A 104 5.62 -19.09 -9.76
C GLU A 104 4.87 -19.86 -10.86
N THR A 105 5.65 -20.37 -11.78
CA THR A 105 5.17 -21.25 -12.84
C THR A 105 5.36 -22.68 -12.37
N TYR A 106 4.29 -23.44 -12.30
CA TYR A 106 4.38 -24.86 -11.97
C TYR A 106 4.06 -25.73 -13.18
N SER A 107 4.81 -26.82 -13.27
CA SER A 107 4.59 -27.81 -14.34
C SER A 107 4.11 -29.10 -13.71
N TYR A 108 3.06 -29.68 -14.25
CA TYR A 108 2.54 -30.97 -13.84
C TYR A 108 2.40 -31.93 -15.03
N CYS A 109 2.47 -33.18 -14.74
CA CYS A 109 2.31 -34.23 -15.74
C CYS A 109 0.82 -34.51 -15.98
N GLN A 110 0.41 -34.52 -17.25
CA GLN A 110 -0.98 -34.75 -17.61
C GLN A 110 -1.41 -36.22 -17.51
N SER A 111 -0.47 -37.18 -17.61
CA SER A 111 -0.76 -38.60 -17.54
C SER A 111 0.39 -39.37 -16.91
N PHE A 112 0.05 -40.35 -16.09
CA PHE A 112 1.02 -41.25 -15.43
C PHE A 112 0.78 -42.69 -15.86
N ASP A 113 1.84 -43.47 -15.93
CA ASP A 113 1.75 -44.94 -16.10
C ASP A 113 1.34 -45.63 -14.78
N SER A 114 1.16 -46.96 -14.84
CA SER A 114 0.82 -47.76 -13.67
C SER A 114 1.89 -47.77 -12.57
N ASN A 115 3.09 -47.30 -12.87
CA ASN A 115 4.24 -47.23 -11.94
C ASN A 115 4.45 -45.80 -11.39
N GLY A 116 3.61 -44.85 -11.78
CA GLY A 116 3.69 -43.45 -11.33
C GLY A 116 4.68 -42.56 -12.13
N ASN A 117 5.22 -43.07 -13.26
CA ASN A 117 6.07 -42.24 -14.11
C ASN A 117 5.25 -41.38 -15.07
N CYS A 118 5.72 -40.16 -15.32
CA CYS A 118 5.08 -39.26 -16.24
C CYS A 118 5.25 -39.75 -17.69
N ILE A 119 4.17 -40.04 -18.39
CA ILE A 119 4.14 -40.46 -19.79
C ILE A 119 3.43 -39.46 -20.70
N GLY A 120 2.76 -38.46 -20.12
CA GLY A 120 2.09 -37.42 -20.86
C GLY A 120 2.94 -36.15 -21.04
N PRO A 121 2.42 -35.15 -21.81
CA PRO A 121 3.07 -33.87 -21.91
C PRO A 121 3.08 -33.13 -20.55
N LEU A 122 4.17 -32.42 -20.26
CA LEU A 122 4.23 -31.49 -19.15
C LEU A 122 3.39 -30.28 -19.48
N VAL A 123 2.36 -30.02 -18.70
CA VAL A 123 1.54 -28.80 -18.77
C VAL A 123 2.12 -27.80 -17.80
N THR A 124 2.46 -26.62 -18.32
CA THR A 124 3.02 -25.53 -17.53
C THR A 124 1.93 -24.47 -17.35
N GLU A 125 1.56 -24.22 -16.11
CA GLU A 125 0.55 -23.20 -15.75
C GLU A 125 1.17 -22.16 -14.82
N LYS A 126 0.80 -20.90 -15.04
CA LYS A 126 1.04 -19.82 -14.08
C LYS A 126 -0.10 -19.79 -13.08
N SER A 127 0.20 -19.57 -11.82
CA SER A 127 -0.80 -19.32 -10.80
C SER A 127 -1.59 -18.06 -11.18
N ASP A 128 -2.90 -18.22 -11.35
CA ASP A 128 -3.77 -17.17 -11.86
C ASP A 128 -4.32 -16.34 -10.68
N VAL A 129 -3.80 -15.12 -10.47
CA VAL A 129 -4.37 -14.17 -9.52
C VAL A 129 -5.35 -13.26 -10.28
N ASN A 130 -6.49 -13.80 -10.63
CA ASN A 130 -7.46 -13.23 -11.58
C ASN A 130 -8.28 -12.04 -11.06
N PHE A 131 -8.03 -11.52 -9.86
CA PHE A 131 -9.01 -10.60 -9.28
C PHE A 131 -8.78 -9.12 -9.69
N ILE A 132 -7.66 -8.54 -9.34
CA ILE A 132 -7.32 -7.13 -9.61
C ILE A 132 -6.04 -7.05 -10.43
N LEU A 133 -5.21 -8.06 -10.31
CA LEU A 133 -3.83 -8.09 -10.74
C LEU A 133 -3.69 -9.10 -11.88
N PRO A 134 -3.77 -8.69 -13.14
CA PRO A 134 -3.48 -9.61 -14.23
C PRO A 134 -2.02 -9.99 -14.15
N VAL A 135 -1.76 -11.28 -14.18
CA VAL A 135 -0.38 -11.81 -14.31
C VAL A 135 0.16 -11.46 -15.70
N ASP A 136 -0.70 -11.50 -16.69
CA ASP A 136 -0.40 -11.04 -18.06
C ASP A 136 -0.49 -9.52 -18.11
N GLY A 137 0.63 -8.84 -18.32
CA GLY A 137 0.71 -7.37 -18.38
C GLY A 137 1.32 -6.72 -17.14
N SER A 138 1.96 -7.50 -16.28
CA SER A 138 2.82 -6.97 -15.22
C SER A 138 4.18 -6.47 -15.80
N PRO A 139 4.70 -5.29 -15.39
CA PRO A 139 4.07 -4.34 -14.46
C PRO A 139 2.90 -3.56 -15.09
N ASN A 140 1.99 -3.06 -14.26
CA ASN A 140 0.79 -2.36 -14.70
C ASN A 140 0.53 -1.09 -13.86
N LEU A 141 -0.39 -0.27 -14.37
CA LEU A 141 -0.84 0.96 -13.73
C LEU A 141 -2.34 0.86 -13.43
N MET A 142 -2.75 1.22 -12.22
CA MET A 142 -4.16 1.36 -11.86
C MET A 142 -4.45 2.75 -11.30
N GLY A 143 -5.63 3.28 -11.63
CA GLY A 143 -6.16 4.46 -10.99
C GLY A 143 -6.76 4.11 -9.64
N THR A 144 -6.58 4.98 -8.66
CA THR A 144 -7.15 4.83 -7.31
C THR A 144 -7.79 6.12 -6.85
N MET A 145 -8.97 5.98 -6.23
CA MET A 145 -9.58 7.07 -5.46
C MET A 145 -9.36 6.78 -3.97
N ASN A 146 -9.46 7.80 -3.14
CA ASN A 146 -9.39 7.65 -1.70
C ASN A 146 -10.48 8.49 -1.06
N ILE A 147 -11.35 7.84 -0.30
CA ILE A 147 -12.45 8.46 0.44
C ILE A 147 -12.34 7.93 1.87
N GLY A 148 -11.94 8.77 2.83
CA GLY A 148 -11.61 8.23 4.13
C GLY A 148 -11.76 9.21 5.28
N TYR A 149 -11.53 8.67 6.45
CA TYR A 149 -11.43 9.40 7.70
C TYR A 149 -10.01 9.24 8.27
N ARG A 150 -9.46 10.33 8.77
CA ARG A 150 -8.14 10.39 9.37
C ARG A 150 -8.19 11.14 10.68
N LYS A 151 -7.56 10.59 11.73
CA LYS A 151 -7.29 11.32 12.97
C LYS A 151 -5.82 11.72 13.00
N ILE A 152 -5.55 13.02 13.17
CA ILE A 152 -4.20 13.58 13.29
C ILE A 152 -4.21 14.49 14.53
N PRO A 153 -3.44 14.19 15.60
CA PRO A 153 -3.34 15.06 16.77
C PRO A 153 -2.78 16.45 16.39
N VAL A 154 -3.25 17.50 17.06
CA VAL A 154 -2.86 18.90 16.77
C VAL A 154 -1.36 19.12 16.97
N ASP A 155 -0.80 18.48 18.00
CA ASP A 155 0.62 18.57 18.36
C ASP A 155 1.48 17.48 17.71
N GLY A 156 0.93 16.77 16.71
CA GLY A 156 1.59 15.61 16.14
C GLY A 156 1.41 14.35 16.98
N GLY A 157 2.01 13.24 16.55
CA GLY A 157 1.94 11.98 17.27
C GLY A 157 1.22 10.87 16.51
N PHE A 158 0.66 9.91 17.24
CA PHE A 158 0.01 8.75 16.68
C PHE A 158 -1.22 9.13 15.83
N THR A 159 -1.18 8.76 14.57
CA THR A 159 -2.27 8.97 13.61
C THR A 159 -2.81 7.64 13.12
N TRP A 160 -4.10 7.62 12.82
CA TRP A 160 -4.73 6.48 12.17
C TRP A 160 -5.73 6.94 11.11
N ARG A 161 -6.00 6.05 10.17
CA ARG A 161 -6.92 6.31 9.06
C ARG A 161 -7.67 5.05 8.66
N VAL A 162 -8.88 5.26 8.14
CA VAL A 162 -9.65 4.25 7.41
C VAL A 162 -10.15 4.87 6.12
N ASN A 163 -10.08 4.13 5.05
CA ASN A 163 -10.45 4.64 3.74
C ASN A 163 -11.08 3.57 2.86
N LEU A 164 -12.04 4.01 2.09
CA LEU A 164 -12.50 3.32 0.90
C LEU A 164 -11.63 3.77 -0.27
N THR A 165 -11.14 2.82 -1.03
CA THR A 165 -10.21 3.07 -2.13
C THR A 165 -10.71 2.40 -3.41
N PRO A 166 -11.69 2.98 -4.10
CA PRO A 166 -12.11 2.48 -5.40
C PRO A 166 -10.93 2.40 -6.35
N ILE A 167 -10.79 1.25 -7.00
CA ILE A 167 -9.68 0.94 -7.91
C ILE A 167 -10.25 0.70 -9.32
N PHE A 168 -9.55 1.17 -10.32
CA PHE A 168 -9.90 0.95 -11.72
C PHE A 168 -8.66 0.76 -12.59
N ASN A 169 -8.72 -0.21 -13.46
CA ASN A 169 -7.71 -0.50 -14.48
C ASN A 169 -8.38 -1.12 -15.73
N ASN A 170 -7.57 -1.63 -16.65
CA ASN A 170 -8.07 -2.27 -17.87
C ASN A 170 -8.90 -3.54 -17.62
N ASN A 171 -8.81 -4.14 -16.43
CA ASN A 171 -9.54 -5.36 -16.07
C ASN A 171 -10.89 -5.08 -15.42
N GLY A 172 -11.16 -3.83 -14.98
CA GLY A 172 -12.43 -3.46 -14.40
C GLY A 172 -12.36 -2.38 -13.33
N PHE A 173 -13.47 -2.28 -12.61
CA PHE A 173 -13.69 -1.32 -11.54
C PHE A 173 -14.12 -2.04 -10.26
N TRP A 174 -13.42 -1.79 -9.16
CA TRP A 174 -13.69 -2.34 -7.82
C TRP A 174 -13.99 -1.21 -6.84
N PRO A 175 -15.26 -0.91 -6.60
CA PRO A 175 -15.68 0.25 -5.80
C PRO A 175 -15.44 0.06 -4.30
N LEU A 176 -15.45 -1.18 -3.79
CA LEU A 176 -15.43 -1.49 -2.37
C LEU A 176 -14.07 -1.97 -1.84
N PHE A 177 -12.99 -1.55 -2.47
CA PHE A 177 -11.68 -1.81 -1.91
C PHE A 177 -11.40 -0.84 -0.75
N ALA A 178 -10.82 -1.31 0.35
CA ALA A 178 -10.66 -0.52 1.56
C ALA A 178 -9.26 -0.66 2.16
N GLY A 179 -8.88 0.30 2.97
CA GLY A 179 -7.62 0.29 3.69
C GLY A 179 -7.73 0.83 5.12
N ILE A 180 -6.81 0.37 5.97
CA ILE A 180 -6.60 0.90 7.31
C ILE A 180 -5.12 1.21 7.50
N GLY A 181 -4.81 2.38 8.05
CA GLY A 181 -3.43 2.81 8.26
C GLY A 181 -3.17 3.36 9.65
N PHE A 182 -1.95 3.14 10.12
CA PHE A 182 -1.45 3.61 11.41
C PHE A 182 -0.06 4.20 11.23
N GLY A 183 0.22 5.30 11.93
CA GLY A 183 1.48 5.99 11.76
C GLY A 183 1.73 7.12 12.74
N TYR A 184 2.59 8.03 12.34
CA TYR A 184 3.02 9.16 13.13
C TYR A 184 2.99 10.44 12.29
N ALA A 185 2.40 11.51 12.84
CA ALA A 185 2.33 12.84 12.24
C ALA A 185 3.28 13.82 12.95
N PHE A 186 3.95 14.68 12.18
CA PHE A 186 4.97 15.63 12.65
C PHE A 186 5.05 16.87 11.76
#